data_a58a3c24d1eb60c8a806723c7a2efdaf
#
_entry.id   a58a3c24d1eb60c8a806723c7a2efdaf
#
_cell.length_a   1.000
_cell.length_b   1.000
_cell.length_c   1.000
_cell.angle_alpha   90.00
_cell.angle_beta   90.00
_cell.angle_gamma   90.00
#
_symmetry.space_group_name_H-M   'P 1'
#
loop_
_entity.id
_entity.type
_entity.pdbx_description
1 polymer ?
#
loop_
_entity_poly.entity_id
_entity_poly.type
_entity_poly.pdbx_seq_one_letter_code
_entity_poly.pdbx_strand_id
1 'polypeptide(L)'
;MKRILSTLLVLSPLLVFAQTPQWIWPDRAEKNETVYFRKVVELTAGKIKSAKLQATCDNGFSLFVNGKPALAGDNWNNNYSVDIAKLLTAGPNVIAVEGRNQGGIAGFVAQLEITIDGKKTTIVTGTSWMATRTFYGQWKSGKGKDWAKTISTGKMG
;
A
#
# COMPACT_ATOMS: atom_id res chain seq x y z
N MET A 1 58.72 -13.93 -2.22
CA MET A 1 57.81 -13.17 -3.08
C MET A 1 56.36 -13.55 -2.72
N LYS A 2 55.63 -12.65 -2.02
CA LYS A 2 54.22 -12.87 -1.64
C LYS A 2 53.33 -12.29 -2.74
N ARG A 3 52.56 -13.14 -3.38
CA ARG A 3 51.56 -12.71 -4.37
C ARG A 3 50.32 -12.24 -3.61
N ILE A 4 49.95 -10.97 -3.76
CA ILE A 4 48.72 -10.40 -3.24
C ILE A 4 47.65 -10.68 -4.31
N LEU A 5 46.66 -11.53 -3.97
CA LEU A 5 45.49 -11.75 -4.78
C LEU A 5 44.48 -10.62 -4.51
N SER A 6 44.32 -9.67 -5.41
CA SER A 6 43.29 -8.67 -5.35
C SER A 6 41.96 -9.30 -5.80
N THR A 7 41.06 -9.52 -4.87
CA THR A 7 39.67 -9.93 -5.18
C THR A 7 38.89 -8.72 -5.63
N LEU A 8 38.55 -8.67 -6.92
CA LEU A 8 37.70 -7.64 -7.51
C LEU A 8 36.24 -7.92 -7.11
N LEU A 9 35.70 -7.12 -6.21
CA LEU A 9 34.28 -7.19 -5.82
C LEU A 9 33.43 -6.55 -6.94
N VAL A 10 32.82 -7.37 -7.76
CA VAL A 10 31.88 -6.90 -8.81
C VAL A 10 30.56 -6.56 -8.12
N LEU A 11 30.29 -5.28 -7.90
CA LEU A 11 28.97 -4.80 -7.50
C LEU A 11 28.05 -4.86 -8.72
N SER A 12 27.18 -5.87 -8.79
CA SER A 12 26.11 -5.90 -9.78
C SER A 12 25.07 -4.83 -9.42
N PRO A 13 24.67 -3.93 -10.35
CA PRO A 13 23.60 -3.00 -10.09
C PRO A 13 22.29 -3.77 -9.90
N LEU A 14 21.67 -3.62 -8.75
CA LEU A 14 20.29 -4.09 -8.51
C LEU A 14 19.36 -3.25 -9.39
N LEU A 15 18.85 -3.85 -10.46
CA LEU A 15 17.78 -3.29 -11.28
C LEU A 15 16.51 -3.21 -10.42
N VAL A 16 16.22 -2.03 -9.90
CA VAL A 16 14.94 -1.74 -9.24
C VAL A 16 13.89 -1.56 -10.33
N PHE A 17 13.14 -2.61 -10.62
CA PHE A 17 11.96 -2.49 -11.48
C PHE A 17 10.91 -1.63 -10.76
N ALA A 18 10.43 -0.59 -11.43
CA ALA A 18 9.30 0.20 -10.96
C ALA A 18 8.07 -0.73 -10.82
N GLN A 19 7.56 -0.87 -9.58
CA GLN A 19 6.37 -1.67 -9.34
C GLN A 19 5.14 -0.90 -9.84
N THR A 20 4.34 -1.54 -10.70
CA THR A 20 3.07 -0.99 -11.17
C THR A 20 1.97 -1.33 -10.15
N PRO A 21 1.17 -0.36 -9.70
CA PRO A 21 0.00 -0.61 -8.86
C PRO A 21 -0.95 -1.58 -9.53
N GLN A 22 -1.49 -2.52 -8.76
CA GLN A 22 -2.49 -3.47 -9.22
C GLN A 22 -3.79 -3.23 -8.48
N TRP A 23 -4.93 -3.36 -9.18
CA TRP A 23 -6.22 -3.48 -8.53
C TRP A 23 -6.23 -4.77 -7.69
N ILE A 24 -6.60 -4.65 -6.43
CA ILE A 24 -6.63 -5.77 -5.49
C ILE A 24 -8.01 -5.94 -4.86
N TRP A 25 -8.37 -7.20 -4.60
CA TRP A 25 -9.53 -7.61 -3.81
C TRP A 25 -9.20 -8.91 -3.07
N PRO A 26 -9.97 -9.37 -2.06
CA PRO A 26 -9.66 -10.63 -1.37
C PRO A 26 -9.73 -11.85 -2.30
N ASP A 27 -10.80 -11.91 -3.11
CA ASP A 27 -11.13 -12.95 -4.08
C ASP A 27 -12.25 -12.45 -5.01
N ARG A 28 -13.27 -13.26 -5.32
CA ARG A 28 -14.45 -12.83 -6.09
C ARG A 28 -15.20 -11.71 -5.35
N ALA A 29 -15.50 -10.64 -6.08
CA ALA A 29 -16.33 -9.54 -5.56
C ALA A 29 -17.79 -9.97 -5.33
N GLU A 30 -18.36 -9.52 -4.21
CA GLU A 30 -19.77 -9.71 -3.87
C GLU A 30 -20.52 -8.38 -3.89
N LYS A 31 -21.82 -8.42 -4.16
CA LYS A 31 -22.65 -7.22 -4.17
C LYS A 31 -22.87 -6.69 -2.76
N ASN A 32 -22.78 -5.38 -2.59
CA ASN A 32 -23.01 -4.67 -1.32
C ASN A 32 -22.08 -5.17 -0.21
N GLU A 33 -20.80 -5.38 -0.52
CA GLU A 33 -19.81 -5.79 0.48
C GLU A 33 -18.91 -4.65 0.92
N THR A 34 -18.36 -4.81 2.11
CA THR A 34 -17.26 -4.02 2.66
C THR A 34 -16.07 -4.92 2.92
N VAL A 35 -14.91 -4.50 2.44
CA VAL A 35 -13.64 -5.21 2.61
C VAL A 35 -12.65 -4.31 3.33
N TYR A 36 -11.95 -4.87 4.30
CA TYR A 36 -10.87 -4.19 5.01
C TYR A 36 -9.54 -4.64 4.47
N PHE A 37 -8.67 -3.70 4.12
CA PHE A 37 -7.30 -3.97 3.67
C PHE A 37 -6.30 -3.42 4.66
N ARG A 38 -5.12 -4.05 4.70
CA ARG A 38 -3.99 -3.51 5.44
C ARG A 38 -2.66 -3.76 4.73
N LYS A 39 -1.74 -2.82 4.92
CA LYS A 39 -0.32 -2.95 4.60
C LYS A 39 0.49 -2.39 5.77
N VAL A 40 1.45 -3.17 6.23
CA VAL A 40 2.49 -2.67 7.14
C VAL A 40 3.67 -2.21 6.29
N VAL A 41 4.12 -0.99 6.54
CA VAL A 41 5.24 -0.35 5.84
C VAL A 41 6.30 -0.04 6.88
N GLU A 42 7.48 -0.65 6.72
CA GLU A 42 8.63 -0.37 7.59
C GLU A 42 9.44 0.78 6.99
N LEU A 43 9.64 1.85 7.76
CA LEU A 43 10.40 3.02 7.34
C LEU A 43 11.70 3.13 8.13
N THR A 44 12.79 3.42 7.42
CA THR A 44 14.07 3.75 8.05
C THR A 44 13.97 5.05 8.85
N ALA A 45 14.79 5.19 9.88
CA ALA A 45 14.96 6.47 10.55
C ALA A 45 15.51 7.51 9.55
N GLY A 46 15.02 8.77 9.66
CA GLY A 46 15.42 9.86 8.78
C GLY A 46 14.33 10.92 8.68
N LYS A 47 14.63 12.02 7.99
CA LYS A 47 13.69 13.11 7.76
C LYS A 47 12.76 12.78 6.59
N ILE A 48 11.49 12.51 6.87
CA ILE A 48 10.47 12.37 5.84
C ILE A 48 10.19 13.73 5.22
N LYS A 49 10.59 13.92 3.96
CA LYS A 49 10.41 15.16 3.21
C LYS A 49 9.02 15.25 2.59
N SER A 50 8.53 14.15 2.07
CA SER A 50 7.22 14.03 1.44
C SER A 50 6.76 12.57 1.44
N ALA A 51 5.44 12.36 1.44
CA ALA A 51 4.84 11.04 1.31
C ALA A 51 3.53 11.16 0.53
N LYS A 52 3.61 11.18 -0.79
CA LYS A 52 2.45 11.32 -1.67
C LYS A 52 1.73 9.99 -1.81
N LEU A 53 0.53 9.91 -1.23
CA LEU A 53 -0.39 8.80 -1.38
C LEU A 53 -1.42 9.13 -2.47
N GLN A 54 -1.63 8.20 -3.40
CA GLN A 54 -2.68 8.25 -4.41
C GLN A 54 -3.48 6.97 -4.33
N ALA A 55 -4.82 7.05 -4.41
CA ALA A 55 -5.68 5.88 -4.32
C ALA A 55 -7.03 6.11 -4.99
N THR A 56 -7.65 5.01 -5.42
CA THR A 56 -9.06 4.95 -5.77
C THR A 56 -9.63 3.54 -5.50
N CYS A 57 -10.94 3.43 -5.49
CA CYS A 57 -11.64 2.17 -5.24
C CYS A 57 -12.99 2.15 -5.97
N ASP A 58 -13.34 1.05 -6.55
CA ASP A 58 -14.67 0.80 -7.10
C ASP A 58 -15.51 0.03 -6.04
N ASN A 59 -16.51 0.67 -5.37
CA ASN A 59 -17.08 1.98 -5.66
C ASN A 59 -16.58 3.11 -4.75
N GLY A 60 -15.99 2.81 -3.60
CA GLY A 60 -15.54 3.85 -2.69
C GLY A 60 -14.63 3.33 -1.58
N PHE A 61 -13.93 4.23 -0.90
CA PHE A 61 -13.01 3.85 0.18
C PHE A 61 -12.87 4.93 1.25
N SER A 62 -12.40 4.47 2.41
CA SER A 62 -11.87 5.33 3.49
C SER A 62 -10.52 4.76 3.93
N LEU A 63 -9.47 5.57 3.89
CA LEU A 63 -8.09 5.18 4.16
C LEU A 63 -7.56 5.86 5.42
N PHE A 64 -6.87 5.09 6.23
CA PHE A 64 -6.29 5.50 7.51
C PHE A 64 -4.80 5.17 7.52
N VAL A 65 -4.01 6.03 8.14
CA VAL A 65 -2.59 5.81 8.40
C VAL A 65 -2.36 5.87 9.91
N ASN A 66 -1.83 4.80 10.47
CA ASN A 66 -1.61 4.67 11.92
C ASN A 66 -2.89 4.98 12.73
N GLY A 67 -4.05 4.54 12.24
CA GLY A 67 -5.36 4.75 12.85
C GLY A 67 -5.99 6.13 12.62
N LYS A 68 -5.28 7.08 12.01
CA LYS A 68 -5.77 8.44 11.71
C LYS A 68 -6.33 8.51 10.29
N PRO A 69 -7.47 9.19 10.06
CA PRO A 69 -8.03 9.38 8.72
C PRO A 69 -7.05 10.15 7.83
N ALA A 70 -6.88 9.71 6.59
CA ALA A 70 -5.94 10.30 5.65
C ALA A 70 -6.59 10.66 4.30
N LEU A 71 -7.39 9.76 3.72
CA LEU A 71 -7.95 9.95 2.38
C LEU A 71 -9.27 9.17 2.26
N ALA A 72 -10.22 9.68 1.47
CA ALA A 72 -11.44 8.96 1.12
C ALA A 72 -11.88 9.34 -0.29
N GLY A 73 -12.67 8.47 -0.92
CA GLY A 73 -13.24 8.70 -2.25
C GLY A 73 -14.42 7.79 -2.51
N ASP A 74 -15.27 8.19 -3.43
CA ASP A 74 -16.54 7.53 -3.79
C ASP A 74 -16.77 7.40 -5.32
N ASN A 75 -15.74 7.71 -6.10
CA ASN A 75 -15.76 7.62 -7.56
C ASN A 75 -14.45 7.02 -8.06
N TRP A 76 -14.50 5.80 -8.58
CA TRP A 76 -13.31 5.08 -9.07
C TRP A 76 -12.62 5.74 -10.27
N ASN A 77 -13.30 6.62 -11.01
CA ASN A 77 -12.71 7.39 -12.11
C ASN A 77 -11.81 8.53 -11.61
N ASN A 78 -11.87 8.87 -10.31
CA ASN A 78 -11.05 9.91 -9.72
C ASN A 78 -9.80 9.30 -9.07
N ASN A 79 -8.65 9.91 -9.32
CA ASN A 79 -7.43 9.59 -8.60
C ASN A 79 -7.29 10.56 -7.42
N TYR A 80 -7.66 10.11 -6.23
CA TYR A 80 -7.55 10.89 -5.01
C TYR A 80 -6.10 10.91 -4.52
N SER A 81 -5.64 12.06 -4.02
CA SER A 81 -4.24 12.24 -3.60
C SER A 81 -4.11 13.09 -2.33
N VAL A 82 -3.15 12.73 -1.48
CA VAL A 82 -2.81 13.46 -0.25
C VAL A 82 -1.34 13.26 0.11
N ASP A 83 -0.72 14.25 0.77
CA ASP A 83 0.58 14.07 1.43
C ASP A 83 0.36 13.62 2.88
N ILE A 84 0.86 12.42 3.20
CA ILE A 84 0.72 11.79 4.51
C ILE A 84 2.00 11.83 5.36
N ALA A 85 3.01 12.63 4.98
CA ALA A 85 4.31 12.67 5.67
C ALA A 85 4.17 12.91 7.18
N LYS A 86 3.21 13.75 7.60
CA LYS A 86 2.95 14.04 9.01
C LYS A 86 2.28 12.89 9.79
N LEU A 87 1.77 11.89 9.11
CA LEU A 87 1.12 10.71 9.70
C LEU A 87 2.08 9.52 9.85
N LEU A 88 3.27 9.61 9.22
CA LEU A 88 4.28 8.55 9.21
C LEU A 88 5.36 8.78 10.28
N THR A 89 5.91 7.68 10.77
CA THR A 89 7.03 7.66 11.73
C THR A 89 8.10 6.68 11.28
N ALA A 90 9.31 6.77 11.83
CA ALA A 90 10.30 5.71 11.67
C ALA A 90 9.79 4.40 12.28
N GLY A 91 10.17 3.27 11.71
CA GLY A 91 9.68 1.94 12.08
C GLY A 91 8.37 1.58 11.38
N PRO A 92 7.54 0.69 11.98
CA PRO A 92 6.34 0.17 11.38
C PRO A 92 5.22 1.22 11.30
N ASN A 93 4.63 1.36 10.12
CA ASN A 93 3.45 2.17 9.85
C ASN A 93 2.35 1.30 9.25
N VAL A 94 1.13 1.50 9.66
CA VAL A 94 -0.03 0.77 9.17
C VAL A 94 -0.85 1.64 8.24
N ILE A 95 -1.02 1.19 7.00
CA ILE A 95 -2.03 1.71 6.07
C ILE A 95 -3.22 0.75 6.15
N ALA A 96 -4.38 1.25 6.55
CA ALA A 96 -5.61 0.50 6.66
C ALA A 96 -6.70 1.14 5.79
N VAL A 97 -7.46 0.31 5.06
CA VAL A 97 -8.47 0.79 4.10
C VAL A 97 -9.76 0.03 4.31
N GLU A 98 -10.87 0.75 4.31
CA GLU A 98 -12.20 0.21 4.11
C GLU A 98 -12.59 0.46 2.67
N GLY A 99 -12.72 -0.61 1.87
CA GLY A 99 -13.22 -0.57 0.50
C GLY A 99 -14.68 -1.02 0.46
N ARG A 100 -15.49 -0.34 -0.34
CA ARG A 100 -16.92 -0.64 -0.50
C ARG A 100 -17.23 -0.98 -1.95
N ASN A 101 -17.94 -2.08 -2.16
CA ASN A 101 -18.48 -2.50 -3.45
C ASN A 101 -20.01 -2.51 -3.41
N GLN A 102 -20.64 -1.80 -4.32
CA GLN A 102 -22.10 -1.80 -4.49
C GLN A 102 -22.58 -2.87 -5.47
N GLY A 103 -21.66 -3.44 -6.26
CA GLY A 103 -21.92 -4.52 -7.21
C GLY A 103 -21.04 -4.42 -8.45
N GLY A 104 -20.98 -5.49 -9.21
CA GLY A 104 -20.14 -5.59 -10.38
C GLY A 104 -18.69 -5.97 -10.06
N ILE A 105 -17.76 -5.41 -10.80
CA ILE A 105 -16.32 -5.56 -10.58
C ILE A 105 -15.94 -4.69 -9.39
N ALA A 106 -15.08 -5.20 -8.52
CA ALA A 106 -14.57 -4.45 -7.38
C ALA A 106 -13.04 -4.40 -7.41
N GLY A 107 -12.48 -3.35 -6.84
CA GLY A 107 -11.05 -3.23 -6.70
C GLY A 107 -10.65 -1.99 -5.89
N PHE A 108 -9.53 -2.12 -5.21
CA PHE A 108 -8.80 -1.01 -4.59
C PHE A 108 -7.41 -0.93 -5.20
N VAL A 109 -6.97 0.27 -5.54
CA VAL A 109 -5.62 0.52 -6.05
C VAL A 109 -5.02 1.73 -5.37
N ALA A 110 -3.74 1.63 -5.01
CA ALA A 110 -3.01 2.73 -4.38
C ALA A 110 -1.51 2.68 -4.70
N GLN A 111 -0.91 3.87 -4.66
CA GLN A 111 0.54 4.08 -4.73
C GLN A 111 0.94 5.10 -3.66
N LEU A 112 2.00 4.80 -2.94
CA LEU A 112 2.63 5.69 -1.97
C LEU A 112 4.08 5.92 -2.36
N GLU A 113 4.44 7.16 -2.65
CA GLU A 113 5.81 7.61 -2.89
C GLU A 113 6.33 8.36 -1.66
N ILE A 114 7.38 7.85 -1.03
CA ILE A 114 7.98 8.44 0.17
C ILE A 114 9.39 8.90 -0.13
N THR A 115 9.76 10.10 0.32
CA THR A 115 11.14 10.60 0.26
C THR A 115 11.68 10.79 1.68
N ILE A 116 12.70 10.01 2.06
CA ILE A 116 13.41 10.08 3.33
C ILE A 116 14.87 10.42 3.03
N ASP A 117 15.40 11.51 3.59
CA ASP A 117 16.77 11.99 3.39
C ASP A 117 17.20 12.02 1.91
N GLY A 118 16.28 12.45 1.04
CA GLY A 118 16.49 12.52 -0.41
C GLY A 118 16.34 11.20 -1.16
N LYS A 119 16.19 10.07 -0.46
CA LYS A 119 15.98 8.75 -1.07
C LYS A 119 14.50 8.47 -1.26
N LYS A 120 14.09 8.16 -2.51
CA LYS A 120 12.71 7.84 -2.87
C LYS A 120 12.44 6.35 -2.76
N THR A 121 11.29 5.99 -2.16
CA THR A 121 10.75 4.64 -2.11
C THR A 121 9.30 4.66 -2.57
N THR A 122 8.91 3.67 -3.37
CA THR A 122 7.54 3.52 -3.88
C THR A 122 6.94 2.23 -3.34
N ILE A 123 5.72 2.33 -2.81
CA ILE A 123 4.92 1.20 -2.31
C ILE A 123 3.61 1.21 -3.08
N VAL A 124 3.23 0.04 -3.61
CA VAL A 124 2.03 -0.10 -4.44
C VAL A 124 1.12 -1.22 -3.91
N THR A 125 -0.14 -1.19 -4.32
CA THR A 125 -1.04 -2.32 -4.12
C THR A 125 -0.62 -3.53 -4.97
N GLY A 126 -0.81 -4.71 -4.41
CA GLY A 126 -0.47 -5.99 -5.00
C GLY A 126 -0.67 -7.12 -3.99
N THR A 127 -0.29 -8.33 -4.31
CA THR A 127 -0.52 -9.54 -3.50
C THR A 127 0.21 -9.55 -2.13
N SER A 128 1.03 -8.55 -1.84
CA SER A 128 1.65 -8.34 -0.52
C SER A 128 0.76 -7.61 0.48
N TRP A 129 -0.41 -7.13 0.05
CA TRP A 129 -1.44 -6.59 0.93
C TRP A 129 -2.29 -7.72 1.51
N MET A 130 -2.89 -7.45 2.66
CA MET A 130 -3.81 -8.36 3.33
C MET A 130 -5.21 -7.79 3.30
N ALA A 131 -6.21 -8.65 3.21
CA ALA A 131 -7.62 -8.25 3.24
C ALA A 131 -8.46 -9.20 4.11
N THR A 132 -9.57 -8.69 4.61
CA THR A 132 -10.60 -9.47 5.32
C THR A 132 -11.97 -8.84 5.11
N ARG A 133 -13.04 -9.65 5.16
CA ARG A 133 -14.44 -9.21 5.24
C ARG A 133 -14.93 -9.09 6.68
N THR A 134 -14.17 -9.63 7.63
CA THR A 134 -14.54 -9.62 9.03
C THR A 134 -14.27 -8.25 9.65
N PHE A 135 -15.32 -7.57 10.09
CA PHE A 135 -15.18 -6.33 10.85
C PHE A 135 -14.53 -6.59 12.20
N TYR A 136 -13.58 -5.75 12.56
CA TYR A 136 -12.95 -5.75 13.86
C TYR A 136 -12.72 -4.30 14.32
N GLY A 137 -13.18 -3.94 15.52
CA GLY A 137 -13.18 -2.55 15.99
C GLY A 137 -11.85 -1.80 15.94
N GLN A 138 -10.72 -2.53 15.95
CA GLN A 138 -9.37 -1.96 15.86
C GLN A 138 -8.72 -2.13 14.46
N TRP A 139 -9.50 -2.40 13.41
CA TRP A 139 -8.98 -2.63 12.07
C TRP A 139 -8.15 -1.45 11.52
N LYS A 140 -8.47 -0.22 11.89
CA LYS A 140 -7.73 1.00 11.48
C LYS A 140 -6.29 1.01 11.96
N SER A 141 -5.97 0.26 13.00
CA SER A 141 -4.59 0.03 13.48
C SER A 141 -3.98 -1.28 12.95
N GLY A 142 -4.60 -1.88 11.94
CA GLY A 142 -4.16 -3.14 11.34
C GLY A 142 -4.43 -4.39 12.18
N LYS A 143 -5.11 -4.27 13.32
CA LYS A 143 -5.54 -5.42 14.11
C LYS A 143 -6.80 -6.02 13.51
N GLY A 144 -7.01 -7.32 13.71
CA GLY A 144 -8.19 -8.02 13.19
C GLY A 144 -7.94 -9.50 13.03
N LYS A 145 -8.93 -10.18 12.45
CA LYS A 145 -8.94 -11.63 12.23
C LYS A 145 -9.10 -11.94 10.75
N ASP A 146 -8.84 -13.18 10.39
CA ASP A 146 -9.10 -13.74 9.06
C ASP A 146 -8.44 -12.96 7.92
N TRP A 147 -7.27 -12.37 8.19
CA TRP A 147 -6.49 -11.68 7.20
C TRP A 147 -5.87 -12.66 6.20
N ALA A 148 -6.23 -12.53 4.93
CA ALA A 148 -5.67 -13.30 3.82
C ALA A 148 -4.94 -12.38 2.82
N LYS A 149 -4.06 -12.96 2.00
CA LYS A 149 -3.44 -12.21 0.90
C LYS A 149 -4.49 -11.80 -0.12
N THR A 150 -4.35 -10.61 -0.66
CA THR A 150 -5.16 -10.14 -1.79
C THR A 150 -4.77 -10.83 -3.08
N ILE A 151 -5.70 -10.89 -4.02
CA ILE A 151 -5.43 -11.21 -5.42
C ILE A 151 -5.39 -9.94 -6.26
N SER A 152 -4.70 -9.99 -7.40
CA SER A 152 -4.80 -8.96 -8.43
C SER A 152 -6.05 -9.20 -9.27
N THR A 153 -6.93 -8.21 -9.36
CA THR A 153 -8.15 -8.27 -10.17
C THR A 153 -7.96 -7.68 -11.57
N GLY A 154 -6.75 -7.24 -11.89
CA GLY A 154 -6.38 -6.70 -13.18
C GLY A 154 -5.39 -5.55 -13.08
N LYS A 155 -4.87 -5.10 -14.24
CA LYS A 155 -4.16 -3.83 -14.35
C LYS A 155 -5.17 -2.76 -14.72
N MET A 156 -5.01 -1.56 -14.20
CA MET A 156 -5.64 -0.40 -14.82
C MET A 156 -5.13 -0.30 -16.25
N GLY A 157 -6.05 -0.32 -17.21
CA GLY A 157 -5.79 0.01 -18.59
C GLY A 157 -5.52 1.50 -18.77
#